data_40b38153f7ef27e7a7509b940e73a285
#
_entry.id   40b38153f7ef27e7a7509b940e73a285
#
_cell.length_a   1.000
_cell.length_b   1.000
_cell.length_c   1.000
_cell.angle_alpha   90.00
_cell.angle_beta   90.00
_cell.angle_gamma   90.00
#
_symmetry.space_group_name_H-M   'P 1'
#
loop_
_entity.id
_entity.type
_entity.pdbx_description
1 polymer ?
#
loop_
_entity_poly.entity_id
_entity_poly.type
_entity_poly.pdbx_seq_one_letter_code
_entity_poly.pdbx_strand_id
1 'polypeptide(L)'
;RPYMRLFFCLLEKRLMFDLFRGILCTDTSTGVGQAHSFIMFVKENVMDQIQKLKELITPLVAEDGIELYDVAWHTEGSMRILQVSIMHKDGSMDIDTCAAQSEKISAMLDELDMIASEYFLEVCSPGAERELKNEEQIKDAIGEFVYVKLKNPKAGMDDVKGTLTAFENNTVYLDYMAKAVKKKAEIEMDNIALIRLSVKI
;
A
#
# COMPACT_ATOMS: atom_id res chain seq x y z
N ARG A 1 -13.29 -0.17 -23.53
CA ARG A 1 -11.90 -0.62 -23.78
C ARG A 1 -10.99 0.16 -22.84
N PRO A 2 -10.29 -0.47 -21.89
CA PRO A 2 -9.34 0.22 -21.02
C PRO A 2 -8.15 0.73 -21.85
N TYR A 3 -7.76 1.98 -21.63
CA TYR A 3 -6.57 2.56 -22.22
C TYR A 3 -5.35 2.11 -21.40
N MET A 4 -4.53 1.24 -21.97
CA MET A 4 -3.28 0.79 -21.40
C MET A 4 -2.23 1.91 -21.51
N ARG A 5 -1.88 2.53 -20.39
CA ARG A 5 -0.69 3.36 -20.26
C ARG A 5 0.27 2.66 -19.30
N LEU A 6 1.36 2.13 -19.84
CA LEU A 6 2.54 1.79 -19.05
C LEU A 6 3.08 3.09 -18.43
N PHE A 7 2.81 3.34 -17.16
CA PHE A 7 3.42 4.45 -16.44
C PHE A 7 4.67 3.94 -15.71
N PHE A 8 5.80 4.41 -16.19
CA PHE A 8 7.12 4.23 -15.61
C PHE A 8 7.16 4.98 -14.26
N CYS A 9 7.09 4.28 -13.14
CA CYS A 9 7.31 4.90 -11.83
C CYS A 9 8.68 4.54 -11.29
N LEU A 10 9.70 5.19 -11.85
CA LEU A 10 11.01 5.33 -11.24
C LEU A 10 11.18 6.78 -10.79
N LEU A 11 11.36 6.95 -9.47
CA LEU A 11 11.81 8.18 -8.82
C LEU A 11 10.94 9.44 -9.02
N GLU A 12 10.23 9.79 -7.98
CA GLU A 12 10.00 11.13 -7.42
C GLU A 12 8.65 11.25 -6.71
N LYS A 13 8.48 10.53 -5.60
CA LYS A 13 7.44 10.86 -4.61
C LYS A 13 7.96 11.81 -3.53
N ARG A 14 8.42 12.99 -3.91
CA ARG A 14 8.84 13.99 -2.90
C ARG A 14 8.19 15.38 -3.01
N LEU A 15 7.19 15.59 -3.85
CA LEU A 15 6.69 16.95 -4.10
C LEU A 15 5.17 17.12 -4.25
N MET A 16 4.32 16.23 -3.71
CA MET A 16 2.87 16.45 -3.81
C MET A 16 2.08 16.30 -2.50
N PHE A 17 2.69 16.58 -1.33
CA PHE A 17 1.96 16.52 -0.06
C PHE A 17 1.37 17.87 0.41
N ASP A 18 1.59 18.97 -0.31
CA ASP A 18 1.21 20.33 0.16
C ASP A 18 0.07 21.01 -0.59
N LEU A 19 -0.65 20.35 -1.50
CA LEU A 19 -1.67 21.06 -2.29
C LEU A 19 -3.14 20.67 -2.01
N PHE A 20 -3.44 19.93 -0.95
CA PHE A 20 -4.84 19.61 -0.62
C PHE A 20 -5.30 20.23 0.70
N ARG A 21 -5.01 21.51 0.87
CA ARG A 21 -5.56 22.33 1.97
C ARG A 21 -6.32 23.52 1.38
N GLY A 22 -7.57 23.31 1.03
CA GLY A 22 -8.43 24.44 0.73
C GLY A 22 -9.49 24.16 -0.33
N ILE A 23 -10.61 23.57 0.03
CA ILE A 23 -11.95 23.94 -0.41
C ILE A 23 -12.92 23.38 0.65
N LEU A 24 -13.13 24.14 1.71
CA LEU A 24 -14.33 24.06 2.51
C LEU A 24 -15.33 25.00 1.86
N CYS A 25 -16.28 24.49 1.11
CA CYS A 25 -17.52 25.20 0.87
C CYS A 25 -18.49 24.88 2.00
N THR A 26 -18.80 25.91 2.75
CA THR A 26 -19.89 25.96 3.72
C THR A 26 -21.23 25.91 2.98
N ASP A 27 -22.07 24.91 3.29
CA ASP A 27 -23.51 25.12 3.29
C ASP A 27 -24.14 24.31 4.43
N THR A 28 -24.70 25.07 5.32
CA THR A 28 -25.48 24.67 6.47
C THR A 28 -26.87 24.27 6.01
N SER A 29 -27.29 23.06 6.27
CA SER A 29 -28.52 22.68 6.98
C SER A 29 -29.01 21.28 6.62
N THR A 30 -29.36 20.50 7.66
CA THR A 30 -30.19 19.29 7.69
C THR A 30 -29.63 18.02 7.05
N GLY A 31 -29.20 17.06 7.89
CA GLY A 31 -29.10 15.66 7.51
C GLY A 31 -27.86 14.88 7.90
N VAL A 32 -27.41 14.98 9.15
CA VAL A 32 -26.19 14.27 9.63
C VAL A 32 -26.30 12.73 9.64
N GLY A 33 -27.51 12.16 9.47
CA GLY A 33 -27.72 10.72 9.52
C GLY A 33 -27.53 9.95 8.19
N GLN A 34 -27.76 10.61 7.06
CA GLN A 34 -27.72 9.91 5.74
C GLN A 34 -26.34 9.88 5.10
N ALA A 35 -25.49 10.85 5.35
CA ALA A 35 -24.14 10.90 4.78
C ALA A 35 -23.22 9.79 5.35
N HIS A 36 -23.36 9.47 6.63
CA HIS A 36 -22.55 8.40 7.26
C HIS A 36 -22.88 7.01 6.72
N SER A 37 -24.17 6.72 6.49
CA SER A 37 -24.61 5.46 5.93
C SER A 37 -24.18 5.27 4.48
N PHE A 38 -24.20 6.34 3.67
CA PHE A 38 -23.76 6.30 2.27
C PHE A 38 -22.23 6.10 2.15
N ILE A 39 -21.44 6.76 2.98
CA ILE A 39 -19.98 6.61 3.01
C ILE A 39 -19.58 5.20 3.46
N MET A 40 -20.27 4.61 4.44
CA MET A 40 -20.06 3.22 4.87
C MET A 40 -20.37 2.24 3.73
N PHE A 41 -21.51 2.39 3.08
CA PHE A 41 -21.95 1.52 1.97
C PHE A 41 -20.99 1.57 0.77
N VAL A 42 -20.47 2.75 0.43
CA VAL A 42 -19.46 2.89 -0.66
C VAL A 42 -18.13 2.24 -0.28
N LYS A 43 -17.70 2.37 0.98
CA LYS A 43 -16.47 1.72 1.46
C LYS A 43 -16.57 0.20 1.46
N GLU A 44 -17.69 -0.37 1.90
CA GLU A 44 -17.91 -1.82 1.88
C GLU A 44 -17.86 -2.38 0.46
N ASN A 45 -18.51 -1.72 -0.50
CA ASN A 45 -18.48 -2.14 -1.90
C ASN A 45 -17.06 -2.10 -2.52
N VAL A 46 -16.27 -1.09 -2.20
CA VAL A 46 -14.89 -0.96 -2.72
C VAL A 46 -13.98 -2.02 -2.10
N MET A 47 -14.10 -2.29 -0.80
CA MET A 47 -13.31 -3.30 -0.13
C MET A 47 -13.64 -4.71 -0.62
N ASP A 48 -14.91 -5.03 -0.83
CA ASP A 48 -15.36 -6.30 -1.41
C ASP A 48 -14.84 -6.46 -2.86
N GLN A 49 -14.83 -5.39 -3.65
CA GLN A 49 -14.27 -5.39 -5.00
C GLN A 49 -12.75 -5.64 -5.01
N ILE A 50 -12.00 -4.97 -4.12
CA ILE A 50 -10.54 -5.18 -3.99
C ILE A 50 -10.25 -6.62 -3.57
N GLN A 51 -11.00 -7.17 -2.62
CA GLN A 51 -10.80 -8.53 -2.16
C GLN A 51 -11.03 -9.55 -3.29
N LYS A 52 -12.09 -9.40 -4.06
CA LYS A 52 -12.35 -10.23 -5.25
C LYS A 52 -11.25 -10.12 -6.30
N LEU A 53 -10.76 -8.90 -6.55
CA LEU A 53 -9.64 -8.68 -7.47
C LEU A 53 -8.37 -9.39 -6.97
N LYS A 54 -8.06 -9.32 -5.68
CA LYS A 54 -6.92 -10.05 -5.09
C LYS A 54 -7.06 -11.56 -5.28
N GLU A 55 -8.22 -12.12 -5.03
CA GLU A 55 -8.49 -13.57 -5.18
C GLU A 55 -8.32 -14.05 -6.63
N LEU A 56 -8.65 -13.21 -7.61
CA LEU A 56 -8.50 -13.53 -9.03
C LEU A 56 -7.08 -13.31 -9.56
N ILE A 57 -6.42 -12.23 -9.13
CA ILE A 57 -5.08 -11.87 -9.61
C ILE A 57 -4.01 -12.77 -8.98
N THR A 58 -4.18 -13.14 -7.69
CA THR A 58 -3.17 -13.96 -6.97
C THR A 58 -2.81 -15.25 -7.70
N PRO A 59 -3.75 -16.13 -8.09
CA PRO A 59 -3.40 -17.37 -8.82
C PRO A 59 -2.79 -17.08 -10.19
N LEU A 60 -3.25 -16.03 -10.88
CA LEU A 60 -2.77 -15.67 -12.22
C LEU A 60 -1.28 -15.29 -12.22
N VAL A 61 -0.84 -14.46 -11.26
CA VAL A 61 0.57 -14.05 -11.16
C VAL A 61 1.44 -15.14 -10.57
N ALA A 62 0.88 -16.01 -9.72
CA ALA A 62 1.60 -17.12 -9.10
C ALA A 62 2.06 -18.19 -10.11
N GLU A 63 1.37 -18.33 -11.26
CA GLU A 63 1.77 -19.24 -12.35
C GLU A 63 3.18 -18.91 -12.88
N ASP A 64 3.58 -17.65 -12.85
CA ASP A 64 4.90 -17.17 -13.28
C ASP A 64 5.90 -17.03 -12.11
N GLY A 65 5.56 -17.52 -10.92
CA GLY A 65 6.42 -17.43 -9.72
C GLY A 65 6.46 -16.02 -9.12
N ILE A 66 5.47 -15.21 -9.40
CA ILE A 66 5.32 -13.82 -8.92
C ILE A 66 4.33 -13.79 -7.76
N GLU A 67 4.57 -12.93 -6.79
CA GLU A 67 3.69 -12.71 -5.65
C GLU A 67 2.92 -11.40 -5.82
N LEU A 68 1.62 -11.44 -5.55
CA LEU A 68 0.79 -10.25 -5.44
C LEU A 68 1.05 -9.59 -4.10
N TYR A 69 1.63 -8.39 -4.11
CA TYR A 69 1.89 -7.63 -2.90
C TYR A 69 0.67 -6.85 -2.42
N ASP A 70 0.04 -6.09 -3.31
CA ASP A 70 -1.15 -5.31 -2.99
C ASP A 70 -1.97 -4.95 -4.25
N VAL A 71 -3.27 -4.70 -4.03
CA VAL A 71 -4.19 -4.12 -5.01
C VAL A 71 -4.89 -2.94 -4.37
N ALA A 72 -4.82 -1.79 -5.00
CA ALA A 72 -5.42 -0.57 -4.47
C ALA A 72 -6.03 0.30 -5.57
N TRP A 73 -7.09 1.05 -5.22
CA TRP A 73 -7.62 2.12 -6.05
C TRP A 73 -6.95 3.43 -5.70
N HIS A 74 -6.47 4.13 -6.72
CA HIS A 74 -5.97 5.49 -6.62
C HIS A 74 -6.76 6.40 -7.54
N THR A 75 -6.77 7.70 -7.21
CA THR A 75 -7.36 8.73 -8.07
C THR A 75 -6.31 9.80 -8.32
N GLU A 76 -6.03 10.06 -9.57
CA GLU A 76 -5.12 11.12 -9.99
C GLU A 76 -5.87 12.12 -10.88
N GLY A 77 -6.21 13.28 -10.32
CA GLY A 77 -7.12 14.23 -10.98
C GLY A 77 -8.50 13.60 -11.20
N SER A 78 -8.90 13.45 -12.45
CA SER A 78 -10.15 12.78 -12.86
C SER A 78 -9.98 11.30 -13.21
N MET A 79 -8.74 10.79 -13.22
CA MET A 79 -8.44 9.41 -13.61
C MET A 79 -8.53 8.48 -12.41
N ARG A 80 -9.24 7.36 -12.59
CA ARG A 80 -9.29 6.27 -11.64
C ARG A 80 -8.27 5.20 -12.03
N ILE A 81 -7.38 4.85 -11.12
CA ILE A 81 -6.26 3.94 -11.38
C ILE A 81 -6.40 2.71 -10.48
N LEU A 82 -6.43 1.55 -11.10
CA LEU A 82 -6.26 0.27 -10.40
C LEU A 82 -4.77 -0.05 -10.37
N GLN A 83 -4.15 0.12 -9.20
CA GLN A 83 -2.75 -0.20 -8.99
C GLN A 83 -2.62 -1.62 -8.47
N VAL A 84 -1.84 -2.44 -9.16
CA VAL A 84 -1.49 -3.81 -8.81
C VAL A 84 0.01 -3.87 -8.57
N SER A 85 0.39 -4.09 -7.32
CA SER A 85 1.80 -4.21 -6.92
C SER A 85 2.21 -5.68 -6.87
N ILE A 86 3.22 -6.04 -7.65
CA ILE A 86 3.71 -7.42 -7.78
C ILE A 86 5.23 -7.48 -7.57
N MET A 87 5.74 -8.61 -7.10
CA MET A 87 7.18 -8.82 -6.94
C MET A 87 7.53 -10.32 -6.98
N HIS A 88 8.79 -10.64 -7.27
CA HIS A 88 9.32 -11.99 -7.03
C HIS A 88 9.54 -12.23 -5.53
N LYS A 89 9.66 -13.49 -5.12
CA LYS A 89 9.91 -13.87 -3.71
C LYS A 89 11.18 -13.25 -3.11
N ASP A 90 12.17 -12.97 -3.93
CA ASP A 90 13.40 -12.28 -3.53
C ASP A 90 13.25 -10.76 -3.44
N GLY A 91 12.05 -10.23 -3.71
CA GLY A 91 11.75 -8.81 -3.71
C GLY A 91 12.18 -8.07 -4.98
N SER A 92 12.77 -8.75 -5.95
CA SER A 92 13.13 -8.18 -7.24
C SER A 92 11.92 -8.02 -8.17
N MET A 93 12.04 -7.14 -9.16
CA MET A 93 11.08 -7.00 -10.23
C MET A 93 11.74 -6.26 -11.40
N ASP A 94 11.51 -6.75 -12.61
CA ASP A 94 11.94 -6.11 -13.84
C ASP A 94 10.74 -5.57 -14.65
N ILE A 95 11.06 -4.71 -15.61
CA ILE A 95 10.06 -4.00 -16.42
C ILE A 95 9.33 -4.93 -17.38
N ASP A 96 10.06 -5.87 -17.95
CA ASP A 96 9.50 -6.80 -18.95
C ASP A 96 8.49 -7.72 -18.27
N THR A 97 8.78 -8.17 -17.05
CA THR A 97 7.86 -8.93 -16.21
C THR A 97 6.62 -8.12 -15.85
N CYS A 98 6.78 -6.84 -15.45
CA CYS A 98 5.63 -5.96 -15.19
C CYS A 98 4.75 -5.80 -16.44
N ALA A 99 5.33 -5.62 -17.61
CA ALA A 99 4.60 -5.48 -18.86
C ALA A 99 3.82 -6.75 -19.21
N ALA A 100 4.47 -7.92 -19.13
CA ALA A 100 3.82 -9.21 -19.40
C ALA A 100 2.65 -9.48 -18.44
N GLN A 101 2.83 -9.19 -17.14
CA GLN A 101 1.76 -9.35 -16.17
C GLN A 101 0.62 -8.34 -16.38
N SER A 102 0.93 -7.12 -16.79
CA SER A 102 -0.08 -6.12 -17.14
C SER A 102 -0.99 -6.59 -18.26
N GLU A 103 -0.44 -7.20 -19.30
CA GLU A 103 -1.22 -7.77 -20.42
C GLU A 103 -2.12 -8.92 -19.95
N LYS A 104 -1.60 -9.84 -19.14
CA LYS A 104 -2.37 -10.97 -18.59
C LYS A 104 -3.50 -10.50 -17.69
N ILE A 105 -3.22 -9.57 -16.76
CA ILE A 105 -4.21 -9.02 -15.83
C ILE A 105 -5.28 -8.24 -16.60
N SER A 106 -4.88 -7.42 -17.60
CA SER A 106 -5.83 -6.69 -18.44
C SER A 106 -6.78 -7.63 -19.18
N ALA A 107 -6.25 -8.68 -19.81
CA ALA A 107 -7.06 -9.67 -20.53
C ALA A 107 -8.08 -10.36 -19.62
N MET A 108 -7.66 -10.76 -18.40
CA MET A 108 -8.56 -11.36 -17.41
C MET A 108 -9.65 -10.38 -16.96
N LEU A 109 -9.31 -9.12 -16.70
CA LEU A 109 -10.27 -8.10 -16.26
C LEU A 109 -11.28 -7.76 -17.37
N ASP A 110 -10.85 -7.74 -18.64
CA ASP A 110 -11.70 -7.53 -19.80
C ASP A 110 -12.68 -8.71 -20.02
N GLU A 111 -12.23 -9.95 -19.81
CA GLU A 111 -13.07 -11.13 -19.90
C GLU A 111 -14.17 -11.18 -18.83
N LEU A 112 -13.83 -10.78 -17.62
CA LEU A 112 -14.75 -10.81 -16.48
C LEU A 112 -15.71 -9.62 -16.42
N ASP A 113 -15.40 -8.52 -17.09
CA ASP A 113 -16.18 -7.25 -17.14
C ASP A 113 -16.69 -6.80 -15.75
N MET A 114 -15.85 -6.97 -14.72
CA MET A 114 -16.24 -6.73 -13.32
C MET A 114 -16.26 -5.25 -12.92
N ILE A 115 -15.63 -4.39 -13.72
CA ILE A 115 -15.44 -2.98 -13.38
C ILE A 115 -16.24 -2.12 -14.38
N ALA A 116 -17.41 -1.67 -13.97
CA ALA A 116 -18.34 -0.94 -14.84
C ALA A 116 -17.88 0.49 -15.23
N SER A 117 -16.94 1.08 -14.51
CA SER A 117 -16.43 2.43 -14.78
C SER A 117 -15.10 2.39 -15.52
N GLU A 118 -14.79 3.44 -16.28
CA GLU A 118 -13.48 3.60 -16.90
C GLU A 118 -12.37 3.67 -15.84
N TYR A 119 -11.25 3.01 -16.10
CA TYR A 119 -10.09 3.01 -15.23
C TYR A 119 -8.81 2.78 -16.04
N PHE A 120 -7.68 3.09 -15.42
CA PHE A 120 -6.34 2.75 -15.90
C PHE A 120 -5.77 1.64 -15.04
N LEU A 121 -5.19 0.62 -15.67
CA LEU A 121 -4.45 -0.43 -14.99
C LEU A 121 -2.98 -0.02 -14.89
N GLU A 122 -2.45 0.02 -13.66
CA GLU A 122 -1.03 0.23 -13.38
C GLU A 122 -0.48 -1.01 -12.67
N VAL A 123 0.44 -1.72 -13.32
CA VAL A 123 1.17 -2.84 -12.73
C VAL A 123 2.59 -2.40 -12.43
N CYS A 124 2.98 -2.49 -11.16
CA CYS A 124 4.26 -1.95 -10.69
C CYS A 124 4.89 -2.80 -9.60
N SER A 125 6.17 -2.54 -9.31
CA SER A 125 6.83 -3.04 -8.10
C SER A 125 6.38 -2.25 -6.88
N PRO A 126 6.24 -2.88 -5.69
CA PRO A 126 5.90 -2.17 -4.45
C PRO A 126 7.00 -1.20 -3.98
N GLY A 127 8.19 -1.24 -4.59
CA GLY A 127 9.33 -0.37 -4.27
C GLY A 127 10.15 -0.83 -3.08
N ALA A 128 11.37 -0.26 -2.97
CA ALA A 128 12.32 -0.61 -1.89
C ALA A 128 11.88 -0.10 -0.50
N GLU A 129 11.09 0.95 -0.44
CA GLU A 129 10.55 1.52 0.80
C GLU A 129 9.05 1.21 0.95
N ARG A 130 8.65 -0.01 0.57
CA ARG A 130 7.24 -0.43 0.61
C ARG A 130 6.67 -0.45 2.02
N GLU A 131 5.39 -0.08 2.11
CA GLU A 131 4.63 -0.12 3.36
C GLU A 131 4.25 -1.56 3.70
N LEU A 132 4.43 -1.96 4.96
CA LEU A 132 4.05 -3.27 5.49
C LEU A 132 2.63 -3.16 6.06
N LYS A 133 1.64 -3.69 5.35
CA LYS A 133 0.21 -3.47 5.67
C LYS A 133 -0.42 -4.58 6.51
N ASN A 134 0.16 -5.77 6.50
CA ASN A 134 -0.37 -6.93 7.20
C ASN A 134 0.73 -7.66 7.99
N GLU A 135 0.30 -8.54 8.89
CA GLU A 135 1.20 -9.28 9.78
C GLU A 135 2.18 -10.19 9.04
N GLU A 136 1.77 -10.77 7.90
CA GLU A 136 2.62 -11.66 7.09
C GLU A 136 3.80 -10.87 6.54
N GLN A 137 3.54 -9.69 5.95
CA GLN A 137 4.58 -8.80 5.43
C GLN A 137 5.52 -8.32 6.53
N ILE A 138 5.03 -8.11 7.76
CA ILE A 138 5.88 -7.75 8.91
C ILE A 138 6.76 -8.92 9.32
N LYS A 139 6.23 -10.15 9.35
CA LYS A 139 7.00 -11.36 9.66
C LYS A 139 8.08 -11.63 8.62
N ASP A 140 7.76 -11.44 7.34
CA ASP A 140 8.73 -11.61 6.24
C ASP A 140 9.83 -10.55 6.24
N ALA A 141 9.56 -9.38 6.82
CA ALA A 141 10.51 -8.29 6.97
C ALA A 141 11.40 -8.41 8.23
N ILE A 142 11.34 -9.51 9.00
CA ILE A 142 12.22 -9.71 10.15
C ILE A 142 13.68 -9.79 9.67
N GLY A 143 14.54 -8.96 10.25
CA GLY A 143 15.93 -8.77 9.84
C GLY A 143 16.17 -7.53 8.98
N GLU A 144 15.13 -6.99 8.36
CA GLU A 144 15.20 -5.81 7.50
C GLU A 144 15.20 -4.50 8.30
N PHE A 145 15.69 -3.44 7.66
CA PHE A 145 15.70 -2.10 8.23
C PHE A 145 14.37 -1.41 7.92
N VAL A 146 13.67 -0.96 8.97
CA VAL A 146 12.33 -0.39 8.86
C VAL A 146 12.25 1.01 9.46
N TYR A 147 11.30 1.79 8.94
CA TYR A 147 10.83 3.04 9.50
C TYR A 147 9.44 2.83 10.10
N VAL A 148 9.25 3.20 11.36
CA VAL A 148 7.98 3.12 12.08
C VAL A 148 7.59 4.50 12.56
N LYS A 149 6.39 4.95 12.18
CA LYS A 149 5.77 6.18 12.68
C LYS A 149 4.71 5.82 13.71
N LEU A 150 4.73 6.50 14.85
CA LEU A 150 3.81 6.24 15.96
C LEU A 150 2.57 7.14 15.85
N LYS A 151 1.41 6.63 16.30
CA LYS A 151 0.20 7.43 16.49
C LYS A 151 0.33 8.33 17.72
N ASN A 152 0.85 7.74 18.81
CA ASN A 152 1.12 8.45 20.05
C ASN A 152 2.62 8.37 20.35
N PRO A 153 3.28 9.51 20.59
CA PRO A 153 4.69 9.53 20.95
C PRO A 153 4.99 8.64 22.15
N LYS A 154 6.00 7.78 22.04
CA LYS A 154 6.46 6.95 23.16
C LYS A 154 7.90 7.34 23.50
N ALA A 155 8.18 7.64 24.76
CA ALA A 155 9.49 8.07 25.24
C ALA A 155 10.07 9.30 24.50
N GLY A 156 9.20 10.22 24.04
CA GLY A 156 9.60 11.43 23.31
C GLY A 156 10.02 11.19 21.86
N MET A 157 9.65 10.04 21.29
CA MET A 157 9.89 9.70 19.90
C MET A 157 8.56 9.63 19.14
N ASP A 158 8.47 10.34 18.02
CA ASP A 158 7.33 10.31 17.10
C ASP A 158 7.51 9.22 16.04
N ASP A 159 8.78 8.90 15.73
CA ASP A 159 9.18 7.88 14.77
C ASP A 159 10.46 7.17 15.21
N VAL A 160 10.66 5.96 14.71
CA VAL A 160 11.83 5.12 14.97
C VAL A 160 12.29 4.47 13.67
N LYS A 161 13.62 4.54 13.42
CA LYS A 161 14.28 3.77 12.36
C LYS A 161 15.18 2.72 12.99
N GLY A 162 15.04 1.48 12.59
CA GLY A 162 15.81 0.39 13.15
C GLY A 162 15.64 -0.92 12.42
N THR A 163 16.37 -1.93 12.84
CA THR A 163 16.22 -3.29 12.32
C THR A 163 15.07 -4.00 13.05
N LEU A 164 14.15 -4.57 12.30
CA LEU A 164 13.07 -5.38 12.84
C LEU A 164 13.63 -6.71 13.35
N THR A 165 13.55 -6.97 14.63
CA THR A 165 14.15 -8.17 15.25
C THR A 165 13.14 -9.27 15.49
N ALA A 166 11.90 -8.93 15.84
CA ALA A 166 10.82 -9.88 16.04
C ALA A 166 9.45 -9.21 15.90
N PHE A 167 8.44 -10.03 15.64
CA PHE A 167 7.03 -9.66 15.72
C PHE A 167 6.27 -10.75 16.47
N GLU A 168 5.81 -10.44 17.68
CA GLU A 168 5.12 -11.38 18.56
C GLU A 168 4.00 -10.67 19.34
N ASN A 169 2.89 -11.36 19.55
CA ASN A 169 1.77 -10.86 20.37
C ASN A 169 1.31 -9.43 19.98
N ASN A 170 1.17 -9.18 18.67
CA ASN A 170 0.78 -7.87 18.13
C ASN A 170 1.77 -6.74 18.49
N THR A 171 3.03 -7.09 18.78
CA THR A 171 4.10 -6.15 19.16
C THR A 171 5.30 -6.31 18.23
N VAL A 172 5.78 -5.17 17.74
CA VAL A 172 6.97 -5.04 16.90
C VAL A 172 8.18 -4.75 17.77
N TYR A 173 9.24 -5.53 17.61
CA TYR A 173 10.52 -5.36 18.31
C TYR A 173 11.58 -4.83 17.34
N LEU A 174 12.19 -3.70 17.70
CA LEU A 174 13.18 -3.02 16.86
C LEU A 174 14.48 -2.81 17.63
N ASP A 175 15.60 -3.05 16.95
CA ASP A 175 16.93 -2.59 17.39
C ASP A 175 17.26 -1.27 16.67
N TYR A 176 17.38 -0.19 17.41
CA TYR A 176 17.66 1.14 16.86
C TYR A 176 18.84 1.82 17.53
N MET A 177 19.40 2.82 16.84
CA MET A 177 20.52 3.60 17.34
C MET A 177 20.03 4.94 17.90
N ALA A 178 20.25 5.18 19.19
CA ALA A 178 20.01 6.48 19.82
C ALA A 178 21.35 7.09 20.28
N LYS A 179 21.77 8.17 19.65
CA LYS A 179 23.05 8.85 19.98
C LYS A 179 24.24 7.87 20.11
N ALA A 180 24.43 7.02 19.10
CA ALA A 180 25.47 5.99 19.03
C ALA A 180 25.34 4.82 20.06
N VAL A 181 24.26 4.71 20.78
CA VAL A 181 23.95 3.58 21.67
C VAL A 181 22.84 2.73 21.05
N LYS A 182 23.08 1.41 20.97
CA LYS A 182 22.02 0.47 20.56
C LYS A 182 20.96 0.38 21.65
N LYS A 183 19.72 0.56 21.25
CA LYS A 183 18.54 0.42 22.12
C LYS A 183 17.53 -0.48 21.47
N LYS A 184 16.67 -1.07 22.29
CA LYS A 184 15.51 -1.84 21.84
C LYS A 184 14.24 -1.01 22.01
N ALA A 185 13.36 -1.07 21.03
CA ALA A 185 12.01 -0.51 21.13
C ALA A 185 11.00 -1.64 20.99
N GLU A 186 9.98 -1.59 21.84
CA GLU A 186 8.80 -2.45 21.81
C GLU A 186 7.61 -1.57 21.51
N ILE A 187 6.94 -1.82 20.38
CA ILE A 187 5.87 -0.98 19.85
C ILE A 187 4.67 -1.87 19.53
N GLU A 188 3.55 -1.61 20.18
CA GLU A 188 2.28 -2.27 19.91
C GLU A 188 1.74 -1.83 18.55
N MET A 189 1.19 -2.74 17.76
CA MET A 189 0.62 -2.46 16.44
C MET A 189 -0.47 -1.37 16.50
N ASP A 190 -1.24 -1.33 17.57
CA ASP A 190 -2.28 -0.32 17.76
C ASP A 190 -1.74 1.11 17.83
N ASN A 191 -0.48 1.27 18.24
CA ASN A 191 0.22 2.55 18.30
C ASN A 191 1.00 2.88 17.01
N ILE A 192 1.05 1.98 16.04
CA ILE A 192 1.72 2.20 14.76
C ILE A 192 0.77 2.94 13.82
N ALA A 193 1.19 4.11 13.33
CA ALA A 193 0.49 4.84 12.29
C ALA A 193 0.93 4.38 10.89
N LEU A 194 2.23 4.05 10.73
CA LEU A 194 2.84 3.59 9.49
C LEU A 194 4.08 2.75 9.80
N ILE A 195 4.22 1.61 9.16
CA ILE A 195 5.45 0.83 9.13
C ILE A 195 5.84 0.55 7.68
N ARG A 196 7.10 0.80 7.31
CA ARG A 196 7.62 0.55 5.97
C ARG A 196 9.07 0.12 6.00
N LEU A 197 9.50 -0.58 4.97
CA LEU A 197 10.93 -0.81 4.76
C LEU A 197 11.65 0.52 4.58
N SER A 198 12.92 0.56 4.92
CA SER A 198 13.75 1.75 4.75
C SER A 198 15.17 1.37 4.37
N VAL A 199 15.81 2.20 3.58
CA VAL A 199 17.21 2.00 3.22
C VAL A 199 18.09 2.50 4.37
N LYS A 200 19.07 1.69 4.76
CA LYS A 200 20.09 2.08 5.72
C LYS A 200 21.11 2.94 5.00
N ILE A 201 21.12 4.23 5.30
CA ILE A 201 22.09 5.20 4.79
C ILE A 201 23.22 5.34 5.79
#